data_1c73063a65366989f75bab79efc0a5e1
#
_entry.id   1c73063a65366989f75bab79efc0a5e1
#
_cell.length_a   1.000
_cell.length_b   1.000
_cell.length_c   1.000
_cell.angle_alpha   90.00
_cell.angle_beta   90.00
_cell.angle_gamma   90.00
#
_symmetry.space_group_name_H-M   'P 1'
#
loop_
_entity.id
_entity.type
_entity.pdbx_description
1 polymer ?
#
loop_
_entity_poly.entity_id
_entity_poly.type
_entity_poly.pdbx_seq_one_letter_code
_entity_poly.pdbx_strand_id
1 'polypeptide(L)'
;AVWQQIVKHKIHNQAMLLKKLDIAGYEKLLEFEKEVEIADKTNREGHAAKVYFNLLFTKDFIRGTNSMINSGLDYGYAIILSTINKDVVSKGYITQIGINHKSEFNQFNLTCDLMEPFRPLIDEIVYNNQNYEFDRIQKYKLIDVLNNKVKINGKEQFVGNAIPIYIQS
;
A
#
# COMPACT_ATOMS: atom_id res chain seq x y z
N ALA A 1 1.62 -0.72 -19.11
CA ALA A 1 2.03 0.65 -18.91
C ALA A 1 1.96 1.08 -17.44
N VAL A 2 1.49 2.29 -17.12
CA VAL A 2 1.62 2.86 -15.76
C VAL A 2 0.98 1.96 -14.68
N TRP A 3 -0.27 1.51 -14.86
CA TRP A 3 -0.93 0.62 -13.89
C TRP A 3 -0.13 -0.67 -13.63
N GLN A 4 0.40 -1.28 -14.67
CA GLN A 4 1.24 -2.47 -14.54
C GLN A 4 2.45 -2.22 -13.61
N GLN A 5 3.09 -1.06 -13.72
CA GLN A 5 4.22 -0.72 -12.86
C GLN A 5 3.80 -0.47 -11.42
N ILE A 6 2.67 0.21 -11.20
CA ILE A 6 2.10 0.43 -9.86
C ILE A 6 1.84 -0.91 -9.18
N VAL A 7 1.17 -1.84 -9.88
CA VAL A 7 0.88 -3.20 -9.35
C VAL A 7 2.17 -3.97 -9.06
N LYS A 8 3.14 -3.94 -9.96
CA LYS A 8 4.45 -4.58 -9.74
C LYS A 8 5.15 -4.02 -8.51
N HIS A 9 5.21 -2.70 -8.35
CA HIS A 9 5.81 -2.08 -7.17
C HIS A 9 5.09 -2.47 -5.88
N LYS A 10 3.74 -2.51 -5.90
CA LYS A 10 2.95 -2.97 -4.75
C LYS A 10 3.32 -4.40 -4.37
N ILE A 11 3.25 -5.34 -5.32
CA ILE A 11 3.52 -6.77 -5.07
C ILE A 11 4.98 -6.95 -4.61
N HIS A 12 5.92 -6.26 -5.24
CA HIS A 12 7.33 -6.27 -4.84
C HIS A 12 7.50 -5.82 -3.39
N ASN A 13 6.92 -4.69 -3.01
CA ASN A 13 7.01 -4.15 -1.66
C ASN A 13 6.34 -5.07 -0.63
N GLN A 14 5.24 -5.73 -0.99
CA GLN A 14 4.61 -6.78 -0.16
C GLN A 14 5.55 -7.97 0.06
N ALA A 15 6.19 -8.46 -1.00
CA ALA A 15 7.18 -9.56 -0.91
C ALA A 15 8.37 -9.16 -0.03
N MET A 16 8.89 -7.95 -0.20
CA MET A 16 10.02 -7.46 0.60
C MET A 16 9.66 -7.28 2.07
N LEU A 17 8.42 -6.89 2.39
CA LEU A 17 7.95 -6.85 3.77
C LEU A 17 7.92 -8.24 4.40
N LEU A 18 7.34 -9.23 3.72
CA LEU A 18 7.35 -10.62 4.22
C LEU A 18 8.78 -11.12 4.46
N LYS A 19 9.69 -10.86 3.52
CA LYS A 19 11.10 -11.21 3.65
C LYS A 19 11.75 -10.52 4.85
N LYS A 20 11.51 -9.22 5.05
CA LYS A 20 12.02 -8.45 6.19
C LYS A 20 11.56 -9.00 7.53
N LEU A 21 10.32 -9.52 7.58
CA LEU A 21 9.71 -10.09 8.78
C LEU A 21 10.01 -11.59 8.96
N ASP A 22 10.89 -12.18 8.13
CA ASP A 22 11.20 -13.61 8.10
C ASP A 22 9.98 -14.53 7.93
N ILE A 23 8.97 -14.05 7.20
CA ILE A 23 7.77 -14.80 6.86
C ILE A 23 8.01 -15.59 5.56
N ALA A 24 7.93 -16.93 5.64
CA ALA A 24 8.09 -17.79 4.48
C ALA A 24 6.97 -17.56 3.44
N GLY A 25 7.29 -17.76 2.16
CA GLY A 25 6.32 -17.69 1.05
C GLY A 25 6.36 -16.38 0.26
N TYR A 26 7.27 -15.46 0.56
CA TYR A 26 7.43 -14.20 -0.20
C TYR A 26 7.82 -14.45 -1.66
N GLU A 27 8.50 -15.56 -1.97
CA GLU A 27 8.91 -15.93 -3.32
C GLU A 27 7.71 -16.05 -4.26
N LYS A 28 6.57 -16.53 -3.76
CA LYS A 28 5.35 -16.65 -4.54
C LYS A 28 4.82 -15.28 -5.00
N LEU A 29 5.00 -14.25 -4.17
CA LEU A 29 4.63 -12.88 -4.56
C LEU A 29 5.56 -12.37 -5.67
N LEU A 30 6.85 -12.71 -5.62
CA LEU A 30 7.80 -12.35 -6.68
C LEU A 30 7.49 -13.06 -8.02
N GLU A 31 6.91 -14.26 -7.97
CA GLU A 31 6.38 -14.92 -9.18
C GLU A 31 5.17 -14.15 -9.73
N PHE A 32 4.20 -13.79 -8.89
CA PHE A 32 3.07 -12.95 -9.30
C PHE A 32 3.51 -11.61 -9.88
N GLU A 33 4.53 -10.95 -9.30
CA GLU A 33 5.10 -9.71 -9.82
C GLU A 33 5.55 -9.86 -11.27
N LYS A 34 6.23 -10.96 -11.60
CA LYS A 34 6.70 -11.24 -12.98
C LYS A 34 5.56 -11.47 -13.95
N GLU A 35 4.46 -12.04 -13.49
CA GLU A 35 3.31 -12.42 -14.29
C GLU A 35 2.32 -11.25 -14.52
N VAL A 36 2.53 -10.07 -13.90
CA VAL A 36 1.64 -8.91 -14.09
C VAL A 36 1.70 -8.43 -15.54
N GLU A 37 0.59 -8.55 -16.22
CA GLU A 37 0.39 -8.08 -17.60
C GLU A 37 -0.03 -6.60 -17.65
N ILE A 38 -0.06 -6.03 -18.85
CA ILE A 38 -0.61 -4.70 -19.09
C ILE A 38 -2.09 -4.67 -18.66
N ALA A 39 -2.45 -3.70 -17.83
CA ALA A 39 -3.78 -3.56 -17.22
C ALA A 39 -4.18 -4.69 -16.24
N ASP A 40 -3.22 -5.53 -15.83
CA ASP A 40 -3.42 -6.65 -14.88
C ASP A 40 -4.63 -7.54 -15.24
N LYS A 41 -4.77 -7.90 -16.52
CA LYS A 41 -5.91 -8.68 -17.04
C LYS A 41 -6.11 -10.01 -16.31
N THR A 42 -5.06 -10.58 -15.77
CA THR A 42 -5.09 -11.85 -15.02
C THR A 42 -5.34 -11.64 -13.52
N ASN A 43 -5.59 -10.40 -13.08
CA ASN A 43 -5.85 -10.03 -11.68
C ASN A 43 -4.77 -10.56 -10.72
N ARG A 44 -3.50 -10.39 -11.09
CA ARG A 44 -2.37 -10.81 -10.25
C ARG A 44 -2.31 -9.99 -8.97
N GLU A 45 -2.72 -8.72 -9.00
CA GLU A 45 -2.86 -7.88 -7.82
C GLU A 45 -3.77 -8.52 -6.76
N GLY A 46 -4.97 -8.94 -7.16
CA GLY A 46 -5.93 -9.57 -6.25
C GLY A 46 -5.44 -10.91 -5.68
N HIS A 47 -4.82 -11.75 -6.54
CA HIS A 47 -4.24 -13.01 -6.10
C HIS A 47 -3.07 -12.81 -5.14
N ALA A 48 -2.17 -11.88 -5.44
CA ALA A 48 -1.04 -11.54 -4.58
C ALA A 48 -1.51 -10.98 -3.25
N ALA A 49 -2.51 -10.09 -3.24
CA ALA A 49 -3.06 -9.51 -2.02
C ALA A 49 -3.66 -10.58 -1.10
N LYS A 50 -4.39 -11.54 -1.65
CA LYS A 50 -4.95 -12.65 -0.87
C LYS A 50 -3.85 -13.50 -0.21
N VAL A 51 -2.85 -13.90 -0.98
CA VAL A 51 -1.72 -14.69 -0.47
C VAL A 51 -0.95 -13.88 0.58
N TYR A 52 -0.66 -12.63 0.29
CA TYR A 52 0.08 -11.72 1.17
C TYR A 52 -0.59 -11.56 2.53
N PHE A 53 -1.86 -11.17 2.58
CA PHE A 53 -2.55 -10.95 3.85
C PHE A 53 -2.74 -12.23 4.66
N ASN A 54 -2.92 -13.39 3.99
CA ASN A 54 -2.99 -14.67 4.67
C ASN A 54 -1.64 -15.10 5.28
N LEU A 55 -0.52 -14.73 4.64
CA LEU A 55 0.82 -14.95 5.20
C LEU A 55 1.14 -13.95 6.31
N LEU A 56 0.79 -12.69 6.13
CA LEU A 56 1.14 -11.61 7.07
C LEU A 56 0.37 -11.73 8.39
N PHE A 57 -0.93 -12.01 8.34
CA PHE A 57 -1.77 -12.07 9.53
C PHE A 57 -2.18 -13.51 9.87
N THR A 58 -3.24 -14.02 9.24
CA THR A 58 -3.70 -15.41 9.41
C THR A 58 -4.37 -15.89 8.13
N LYS A 59 -4.52 -17.24 8.01
CA LYS A 59 -5.23 -17.85 6.87
C LYS A 59 -6.69 -17.41 6.76
N ASP A 60 -7.29 -17.02 7.88
CA ASP A 60 -8.69 -16.61 7.97
C ASP A 60 -8.87 -15.09 7.90
N PHE A 61 -7.77 -14.35 7.70
CA PHE A 61 -7.85 -12.90 7.60
C PHE A 61 -8.61 -12.48 6.34
N ILE A 62 -9.63 -11.66 6.54
CA ILE A 62 -10.44 -11.08 5.46
C ILE A 62 -10.35 -9.56 5.56
N ARG A 63 -9.87 -8.93 4.49
CA ARG A 63 -9.81 -7.49 4.39
C ARG A 63 -11.25 -6.91 4.32
N GLY A 64 -11.50 -5.85 5.11
CA GLY A 64 -12.79 -5.17 5.15
C GLY A 64 -13.79 -5.71 6.19
N THR A 65 -13.43 -6.77 6.95
CA THR A 65 -14.23 -7.19 8.09
C THR A 65 -14.00 -6.30 9.32
N ASN A 66 -14.93 -6.33 10.27
CA ASN A 66 -14.78 -5.59 11.52
C ASN A 66 -13.76 -6.28 12.43
N SER A 67 -12.53 -5.76 12.46
CA SER A 67 -11.43 -6.24 13.31
C SER A 67 -10.47 -5.10 13.65
N MET A 68 -9.72 -5.25 14.76
CA MET A 68 -8.70 -4.26 15.14
C MET A 68 -7.61 -4.12 14.08
N ILE A 69 -7.21 -5.21 13.44
CA ILE A 69 -6.25 -5.19 12.33
C ILE A 69 -6.79 -4.33 11.17
N ASN A 70 -8.01 -4.59 10.72
CA ASN A 70 -8.63 -3.79 9.66
C ASN A 70 -8.81 -2.33 10.06
N SER A 71 -9.16 -2.03 11.31
CA SER A 71 -9.23 -0.65 11.81
C SER A 71 -7.89 0.07 11.70
N GLY A 72 -6.80 -0.60 12.06
CA GLY A 72 -5.45 -0.08 11.92
C GLY A 72 -5.05 0.14 10.46
N LEU A 73 -5.33 -0.82 9.58
CA LEU A 73 -5.07 -0.72 8.15
C LEU A 73 -5.86 0.44 7.52
N ASP A 74 -7.16 0.55 7.80
CA ASP A 74 -8.01 1.60 7.26
C ASP A 74 -7.54 2.99 7.70
N TYR A 75 -7.20 3.14 8.99
CA TYR A 75 -6.70 4.40 9.52
C TYR A 75 -5.37 4.80 8.88
N GLY A 76 -4.41 3.88 8.80
CA GLY A 76 -3.11 4.12 8.19
C GLY A 76 -3.19 4.41 6.70
N TYR A 77 -4.02 3.67 5.97
CA TYR A 77 -4.24 3.93 4.53
C TYR A 77 -4.89 5.29 4.29
N ALA A 78 -5.78 5.74 5.17
CA ALA A 78 -6.35 7.09 5.09
C ALA A 78 -5.31 8.20 5.25
N ILE A 79 -4.29 7.99 6.10
CA ILE A 79 -3.16 8.93 6.26
C ILE A 79 -2.35 9.03 4.97
N ILE A 80 -1.97 7.90 4.38
CA ILE A 80 -1.23 7.86 3.11
C ILE A 80 -2.08 8.48 1.99
N LEU A 81 -3.36 8.11 1.89
CA LEU A 81 -4.28 8.67 0.91
C LEU A 81 -4.34 10.20 1.00
N SER A 82 -4.52 10.75 2.20
CA SER A 82 -4.59 12.19 2.42
C SER A 82 -3.31 12.90 1.99
N THR A 83 -2.16 12.32 2.30
CA THR A 83 -0.85 12.88 1.97
C THR A 83 -0.63 12.89 0.46
N ILE A 84 -0.93 11.78 -0.22
CA ILE A 84 -0.82 11.68 -1.69
C ILE A 84 -1.82 12.64 -2.35
N ASN A 85 -3.06 12.67 -1.86
CA ASN A 85 -4.11 13.53 -2.43
C ASN A 85 -3.71 15.01 -2.38
N LYS A 86 -3.14 15.46 -1.27
CA LYS A 86 -2.63 16.83 -1.14
C LYS A 86 -1.58 17.15 -2.22
N ASP A 87 -0.66 16.24 -2.48
CA ASP A 87 0.39 16.42 -3.48
C ASP A 87 -0.18 16.39 -4.92
N VAL A 88 -1.05 15.42 -5.21
CA VAL A 88 -1.73 15.28 -6.52
C VAL A 88 -2.52 16.55 -6.87
N VAL A 89 -3.33 17.06 -5.93
CA VAL A 89 -4.11 18.28 -6.12
C VAL A 89 -3.20 19.50 -6.28
N SER A 90 -2.14 19.61 -5.49
CA SER A 90 -1.19 20.73 -5.58
C SER A 90 -0.48 20.81 -6.93
N LYS A 91 -0.36 19.69 -7.63
CA LYS A 91 0.20 19.58 -8.98
C LYS A 91 -0.84 19.75 -10.10
N GLY A 92 -2.09 20.01 -9.76
CA GLY A 92 -3.18 20.27 -10.72
C GLY A 92 -3.79 19.01 -11.36
N TYR A 93 -3.53 17.82 -10.83
CA TYR A 93 -4.17 16.61 -11.33
C TYR A 93 -5.61 16.47 -10.86
N ILE A 94 -6.45 15.87 -11.69
CA ILE A 94 -7.86 15.59 -11.40
C ILE A 94 -7.95 14.24 -10.68
N THR A 95 -8.25 14.25 -9.39
CA THR A 95 -8.23 13.04 -8.54
C THR A 95 -9.33 12.03 -8.87
N GLN A 96 -10.43 12.48 -9.46
CA GLN A 96 -11.53 11.62 -9.90
C GLN A 96 -11.14 10.70 -11.07
N ILE A 97 -10.18 11.12 -11.89
CA ILE A 97 -9.76 10.36 -13.08
C ILE A 97 -8.63 9.42 -12.67
N GLY A 98 -8.98 8.18 -12.33
CA GLY A 98 -8.01 7.14 -12.01
C GLY A 98 -7.36 6.51 -13.23
N ILE A 99 -6.22 5.85 -13.00
CA ILE A 99 -5.52 5.03 -14.00
C ILE A 99 -6.26 3.69 -14.14
N ASN A 100 -6.66 3.09 -13.04
CA ASN A 100 -7.39 1.82 -12.96
C ASN A 100 -8.72 1.95 -12.22
N HIS A 101 -8.77 2.62 -11.07
CA HIS A 101 -10.01 2.88 -10.35
C HIS A 101 -10.92 3.81 -11.17
N LYS A 102 -12.17 3.40 -11.35
CA LYS A 102 -13.15 4.10 -12.22
C LYS A 102 -14.52 4.24 -11.55
N SER A 103 -14.57 4.27 -10.23
CA SER A 103 -15.84 4.48 -9.53
C SER A 103 -16.30 5.92 -9.72
N GLU A 104 -17.50 6.10 -10.24
CA GLU A 104 -18.13 7.42 -10.39
C GLU A 104 -18.40 8.11 -9.05
N PHE A 105 -18.49 7.33 -7.97
CA PHE A 105 -18.73 7.84 -6.61
C PHE A 105 -17.44 8.11 -5.84
N ASN A 106 -16.28 7.68 -6.33
CA ASN A 106 -15.02 7.89 -5.65
C ASN A 106 -14.29 9.13 -6.17
N GLN A 107 -14.18 10.15 -5.33
CA GLN A 107 -13.47 11.39 -5.65
C GLN A 107 -11.94 11.21 -5.68
N PHE A 108 -11.42 10.06 -5.25
CA PHE A 108 -9.98 9.79 -5.04
C PHE A 108 -9.46 8.65 -5.91
N ASN A 109 -10.06 8.38 -7.07
CA ASN A 109 -9.65 7.27 -7.94
C ASN A 109 -8.15 7.27 -8.24
N LEU A 110 -7.59 8.41 -8.70
CA LEU A 110 -6.18 8.55 -9.00
C LEU A 110 -5.30 8.39 -7.74
N THR A 111 -5.72 8.98 -6.64
CA THR A 111 -5.00 8.89 -5.36
C THR A 111 -4.98 7.46 -4.84
N CYS A 112 -6.08 6.72 -4.99
CA CYS A 112 -6.15 5.29 -4.66
C CYS A 112 -5.17 4.48 -5.49
N ASP A 113 -5.07 4.76 -6.79
CA ASP A 113 -4.11 4.07 -7.66
C ASP A 113 -2.65 4.33 -7.23
N LEU A 114 -2.33 5.60 -6.96
CA LEU A 114 -0.96 6.01 -6.63
C LEU A 114 -0.50 5.56 -5.23
N MET A 115 -1.43 5.31 -4.30
CA MET A 115 -1.07 4.86 -2.96
C MET A 115 -0.67 3.38 -2.85
N GLU A 116 -1.01 2.57 -3.84
CA GLU A 116 -0.84 1.11 -3.75
C GLU A 116 0.57 0.66 -3.34
N PRO A 117 1.68 1.20 -3.87
CA PRO A 117 3.02 0.80 -3.46
C PRO A 117 3.41 1.19 -2.02
N PHE A 118 2.68 2.14 -1.41
CA PHE A 118 2.94 2.61 -0.05
C PHE A 118 2.18 1.83 1.02
N ARG A 119 1.16 1.04 0.66
CA ARG A 119 0.35 0.27 1.60
C ARG A 119 1.20 -0.63 2.53
N PRO A 120 2.25 -1.34 2.06
CA PRO A 120 3.06 -2.18 2.93
C PRO A 120 3.74 -1.47 4.10
N LEU A 121 3.95 -0.15 4.03
CA LEU A 121 4.48 0.63 5.15
C LEU A 121 3.50 0.65 6.33
N ILE A 122 2.21 0.76 6.06
CA ILE A 122 1.15 0.67 7.06
C ILE A 122 1.01 -0.77 7.55
N ASP A 123 1.06 -1.74 6.64
CA ASP A 123 0.93 -3.16 6.97
C ASP A 123 1.99 -3.60 7.99
N GLU A 124 3.23 -3.13 7.85
CA GLU A 124 4.31 -3.38 8.80
C GLU A 124 4.01 -2.85 10.20
N ILE A 125 3.51 -1.60 10.29
CA ILE A 125 3.17 -1.00 11.59
C ILE A 125 2.03 -1.77 12.26
N VAL A 126 1.00 -2.12 11.50
CA VAL A 126 -0.14 -2.89 12.03
C VAL A 126 0.30 -4.29 12.44
N TYR A 127 1.12 -4.98 11.65
CA TYR A 127 1.68 -6.29 11.99
C TYR A 127 2.45 -6.26 13.31
N ASN A 128 3.35 -5.30 13.48
CA ASN A 128 4.16 -5.17 14.68
C ASN A 128 3.35 -4.81 15.94
N ASN A 129 2.12 -4.34 15.77
CA ASN A 129 1.25 -3.89 16.85
C ASN A 129 -0.09 -4.67 16.92
N GLN A 130 -0.23 -5.79 16.22
CA GLN A 130 -1.49 -6.54 16.10
C GLN A 130 -2.00 -7.14 17.43
N ASN A 131 -1.14 -7.26 18.42
CA ASN A 131 -1.48 -7.78 19.76
C ASN A 131 -1.97 -6.68 20.73
N TYR A 132 -1.99 -5.43 20.29
CA TYR A 132 -2.44 -4.28 21.07
C TYR A 132 -3.82 -3.82 20.60
N GLU A 133 -4.57 -3.23 21.52
CA GLU A 133 -5.83 -2.57 21.15
C GLU A 133 -5.57 -1.40 20.21
N PHE A 134 -6.50 -1.17 19.28
CA PHE A 134 -6.43 -0.04 18.37
C PHE A 134 -6.89 1.23 19.08
N ASP A 135 -5.96 1.81 19.83
CA ASP A 135 -6.15 2.99 20.66
C ASP A 135 -5.43 4.24 20.10
N ARG A 136 -5.36 5.28 20.94
CA ARG A 136 -4.67 6.54 20.60
C ARG A 136 -3.19 6.34 20.32
N ILE A 137 -2.51 5.44 21.03
CA ILE A 137 -1.08 5.18 20.87
C ILE A 137 -0.82 4.57 19.50
N GLN A 138 -1.66 3.60 19.09
CA GLN A 138 -1.55 2.97 17.76
C GLN A 138 -1.81 3.98 16.62
N LYS A 139 -2.76 4.89 16.80
CA LYS A 139 -3.02 5.98 15.86
C LYS A 139 -1.80 6.89 15.69
N TYR A 140 -1.12 7.27 16.77
CA TYR A 140 0.11 8.06 16.67
C TYR A 140 1.23 7.32 15.93
N LYS A 141 1.42 6.02 16.15
CA LYS A 141 2.42 5.22 15.43
C LYS A 141 2.14 5.21 13.93
N LEU A 142 0.86 5.13 13.54
CA LEU A 142 0.46 5.18 12.14
C LEU A 142 0.66 6.55 11.51
N ILE A 143 0.36 7.64 12.23
CA ILE A 143 0.62 9.01 11.76
C ILE A 143 2.11 9.22 11.53
N ASP A 144 2.96 8.67 12.38
CA ASP A 144 4.42 8.82 12.32
C ASP A 144 5.05 8.07 11.11
N VAL A 145 4.28 7.29 10.36
CA VAL A 145 4.77 6.61 9.13
C VAL A 145 5.44 7.57 8.16
N LEU A 146 5.00 8.81 8.09
CA LEU A 146 5.55 9.83 7.20
C LEU A 146 7.00 10.19 7.53
N ASN A 147 7.43 9.94 8.77
CA ASN A 147 8.79 10.12 9.25
C ASN A 147 9.66 8.86 9.13
N ASN A 148 9.07 7.74 8.67
CA ASN A 148 9.84 6.55 8.36
C ASN A 148 10.69 6.77 7.10
N LYS A 149 11.82 6.06 7.01
CA LYS A 149 12.71 6.13 5.87
C LYS A 149 12.43 5.02 4.87
N VAL A 150 12.47 5.37 3.60
CA VAL A 150 12.33 4.45 2.46
C VAL A 150 13.40 4.75 1.41
N LYS A 151 13.70 3.78 0.55
CA LYS A 151 14.56 4.01 -0.61
C LYS A 151 13.69 4.32 -1.83
N ILE A 152 14.00 5.43 -2.50
CA ILE A 152 13.42 5.80 -3.78
C ILE A 152 14.55 6.25 -4.71
N ASN A 153 14.58 5.73 -5.95
CA ASN A 153 15.66 5.99 -6.92
C ASN A 153 17.07 5.79 -6.33
N GLY A 154 17.23 4.74 -5.49
CA GLY A 154 18.49 4.40 -4.86
C GLY A 154 18.91 5.28 -3.66
N LYS A 155 18.12 6.31 -3.32
CA LYS A 155 18.40 7.24 -2.20
C LYS A 155 17.42 7.03 -1.05
N GLU A 156 17.93 7.17 0.18
CA GLU A 156 17.11 7.13 1.37
C GLU A 156 16.38 8.48 1.55
N GLN A 157 15.08 8.43 1.79
CA GLN A 157 14.21 9.58 2.00
C GLN A 157 13.18 9.28 3.08
N PHE A 158 12.69 10.30 3.77
CA PHE A 158 11.45 10.17 4.56
C PHE A 158 10.25 9.91 3.66
N VAL A 159 9.29 9.13 4.12
CA VAL A 159 8.09 8.79 3.34
C VAL A 159 7.38 10.06 2.83
N GLY A 160 7.24 11.07 3.69
CA GLY A 160 6.64 12.36 3.30
C GLY A 160 7.35 13.05 2.13
N ASN A 161 8.67 12.85 1.96
CA ASN A 161 9.45 13.39 0.85
C ASN A 161 9.49 12.44 -0.36
N ALA A 162 9.38 11.13 -0.13
CA ALA A 162 9.38 10.13 -1.17
C ALA A 162 8.09 10.17 -2.02
N ILE A 163 6.96 10.49 -1.40
CA ILE A 163 5.66 10.59 -2.09
C ILE A 163 5.69 11.59 -3.26
N PRO A 164 6.09 12.87 -3.10
CA PRO A 164 6.20 13.80 -4.22
C PRO A 164 7.13 13.32 -5.33
N ILE A 165 8.25 12.68 -4.98
CA ILE A 165 9.23 12.13 -5.93
C ILE A 165 8.58 11.02 -6.77
N TYR A 166 7.87 10.10 -6.10
CA TYR A 166 7.17 9.00 -6.77
C TYR A 166 6.09 9.49 -7.73
N ILE A 167 5.30 10.50 -7.33
CA ILE A 167 4.21 11.04 -8.17
C ILE A 167 4.77 11.74 -9.41
N GLN A 168 5.99 12.29 -9.36
CA GLN A 168 6.65 12.95 -10.49
C GLN A 168 7.35 11.98 -11.45
N SER A 169 7.65 10.78 -11.01
CA SER A 169 8.34 9.77 -11.83
C SER A 169 7.38 9.04 -12.76
#